data_30a5ca02b1dfc8530723015d5f225ff2
#
_entry.id   30a5ca02b1dfc8530723015d5f225ff2
#
_cell.length_a   1.000
_cell.length_b   1.000
_cell.length_c   1.000
_cell.angle_alpha   90.00
_cell.angle_beta   90.00
_cell.angle_gamma   90.00
#
_symmetry.space_group_name_H-M   'P 1'
#
loop_
_entity.id
_entity.type
_entity.pdbx_description
1 polymer ?
#
loop_
_entity_poly.entity_id
_entity_poly.type
_entity_poly.pdbx_seq_one_letter_code
_entity_poly.pdbx_strand_id
1 'polypeptide(L)'
;HEGSRMSTIEEIAAKGEILVDLHTSFPSEKIADIENFRSLLYYYGLLTMCGTRGDRLKMCIPNNCVREQYLGFLRDYYQQAHTLNLSHLKDLIDDFAFDGHWKPFFETIARAYRENSSIRDAIEGERNLQGFLKAYLAIASYYLVQPELEMNYGYCDFFLPVSYTHLRAHETLR
;
A
#
# COMPACT_ATOMS: atom_id res chain seq x y z
N HIS A 1 13.79 14.63 7.27
CA HIS A 1 13.98 13.23 7.70
C HIS A 1 12.66 12.42 7.73
N GLU A 2 11.54 13.02 8.15
CA GLU A 2 10.26 12.31 8.25
C GLU A 2 9.68 12.01 6.86
N GLY A 3 9.71 12.95 5.94
CA GLY A 3 9.27 12.77 4.56
C GLY A 3 10.03 11.66 3.81
N SER A 4 11.33 11.50 4.06
CA SER A 4 12.14 10.45 3.43
C SER A 4 11.77 9.05 3.92
N ARG A 5 11.40 8.91 5.22
CA ARG A 5 10.92 7.63 5.77
C ARG A 5 9.54 7.28 5.24
N MET A 6 8.65 8.28 5.15
CA MET A 6 7.33 8.09 4.57
C MET A 6 7.42 7.67 3.11
N SER A 7 8.23 8.34 2.30
CA SER A 7 8.47 7.95 0.90
C SER A 7 8.98 6.50 0.77
N THR A 8 9.79 6.01 1.72
CA THR A 8 10.20 4.60 1.76
C THR A 8 9.02 3.67 2.03
N ILE A 9 8.15 4.01 2.99
CA ILE A 9 6.95 3.21 3.30
C ILE A 9 6.01 3.17 2.09
N GLU A 10 5.81 4.30 1.42
CA GLU A 10 5.02 4.39 0.19
C GLU A 10 5.60 3.53 -0.93
N GLU A 11 6.94 3.56 -1.12
CA GLU A 11 7.62 2.73 -2.10
C GLU A 11 7.43 1.23 -1.82
N ILE A 12 7.58 0.81 -0.56
CA ILE A 12 7.37 -0.58 -0.13
C ILE A 12 5.91 -1.00 -0.37
N ALA A 13 4.95 -0.18 0.04
CA ALA A 13 3.53 -0.47 -0.14
C ALA A 13 3.14 -0.51 -1.62
N ALA A 14 3.71 0.37 -2.44
CA ALA A 14 3.44 0.43 -3.88
C ALA A 14 4.03 -0.77 -4.62
N LYS A 15 5.31 -1.07 -4.43
CA LYS A 15 6.02 -2.11 -5.19
C LYS A 15 6.03 -3.48 -4.52
N GLY A 16 5.84 -3.54 -3.20
CA GLY A 16 6.01 -4.76 -2.41
C GLY A 16 7.47 -5.11 -2.13
N GLU A 17 8.44 -4.35 -2.68
CA GLU A 17 9.87 -4.62 -2.57
C GLU A 17 10.71 -3.34 -2.64
N ILE A 18 11.90 -3.37 -2.03
CA ILE A 18 12.93 -2.31 -2.13
C ILE A 18 14.33 -2.90 -2.18
N LEU A 19 15.30 -2.09 -2.64
CA LEU A 19 16.72 -2.40 -2.54
C LEU A 19 17.30 -1.74 -1.28
N VAL A 20 18.05 -2.51 -0.50
CA VAL A 20 18.59 -2.10 0.80
C VAL A 20 20.07 -2.41 0.89
N ASP A 21 20.86 -1.46 1.40
CA ASP A 21 22.21 -1.70 1.89
C ASP A 21 22.09 -2.02 3.39
N LEU A 22 22.14 -3.31 3.73
CA LEU A 22 21.83 -3.77 5.08
C LEU A 22 22.96 -3.41 6.05
N HIS A 23 22.64 -2.58 7.03
CA HIS A 23 23.53 -2.25 8.13
C HIS A 23 23.26 -3.19 9.32
N THR A 24 24.28 -3.89 9.77
CA THR A 24 24.18 -4.86 10.88
C THR A 24 24.22 -4.21 12.26
N SER A 25 24.76 -2.98 12.34
CA SER A 25 24.80 -2.20 13.58
C SER A 25 24.86 -0.71 13.26
N PHE A 26 24.16 0.07 14.04
CA PHE A 26 24.20 1.54 13.98
C PHE A 26 23.80 2.15 15.34
N PRO A 27 24.35 3.32 15.70
CA PRO A 27 23.98 3.99 16.95
C PRO A 27 22.52 4.46 16.89
N SER A 28 21.86 4.54 18.04
CA SER A 28 20.46 4.98 18.16
C SER A 28 20.21 6.39 17.57
N GLU A 29 21.19 7.26 17.64
CA GLU A 29 21.13 8.63 17.10
C GLU A 29 21.04 8.63 15.57
N LYS A 30 21.45 7.54 14.89
CA LYS A 30 21.43 7.38 13.44
C LYS A 30 20.23 6.58 12.91
N ILE A 31 19.26 6.26 13.73
CA ILE A 31 18.01 5.58 13.32
C ILE A 31 17.24 6.42 12.26
N ALA A 32 17.41 7.74 12.29
CA ALA A 32 16.78 8.65 11.34
C ALA A 32 17.36 8.58 9.92
N ASP A 33 18.56 8.02 9.74
CA ASP A 33 19.17 7.81 8.43
C ASP A 33 18.38 6.76 7.66
N ILE A 34 18.15 6.99 6.37
CA ILE A 34 17.22 6.20 5.57
C ILE A 34 17.66 4.73 5.42
N GLU A 35 18.96 4.46 5.27
CA GLU A 35 19.46 3.08 5.15
C GLU A 35 19.40 2.32 6.48
N ASN A 36 19.61 3.03 7.61
CA ASN A 36 19.42 2.46 8.93
C ASN A 36 17.93 2.18 9.20
N PHE A 37 17.04 3.07 8.78
CA PHE A 37 15.60 2.86 8.86
C PHE A 37 15.16 1.63 8.03
N ARG A 38 15.64 1.49 6.80
CA ARG A 38 15.38 0.31 5.94
C ARG A 38 15.88 -0.98 6.58
N SER A 39 17.10 -0.95 7.17
CA SER A 39 17.66 -2.06 7.91
C SER A 39 16.82 -2.43 9.14
N LEU A 40 16.28 -1.42 9.83
CA LEU A 40 15.42 -1.62 10.99
C LEU A 40 14.11 -2.33 10.61
N LEU A 41 13.51 -1.99 9.45
CA LEU A 41 12.31 -2.67 8.96
C LEU A 41 12.56 -4.18 8.77
N TYR A 42 13.75 -4.57 8.31
CA TYR A 42 14.14 -5.97 8.23
C TYR A 42 14.25 -6.61 9.62
N TYR A 43 14.95 -5.97 10.57
CA TYR A 43 15.12 -6.53 11.92
C TYR A 43 13.82 -6.65 12.70
N TYR A 44 12.83 -5.82 12.40
CA TYR A 44 11.48 -5.94 12.97
C TYR A 44 10.58 -6.93 12.22
N GLY A 45 11.10 -7.61 11.20
CA GLY A 45 10.32 -8.58 10.42
C GLY A 45 9.26 -7.95 9.49
N LEU A 46 9.35 -6.64 9.26
CA LEU A 46 8.49 -5.91 8.32
C LEU A 46 8.96 -6.07 6.86
N LEU A 47 10.22 -6.47 6.67
CA LEU A 47 10.79 -6.87 5.39
C LEU A 47 11.49 -8.22 5.54
N THR A 48 11.62 -8.96 4.45
CA THR A 48 12.38 -10.19 4.34
C THR A 48 13.23 -10.17 3.07
N MET A 49 14.36 -10.91 3.08
CA MET A 49 15.20 -11.05 1.89
C MET A 49 14.49 -11.87 0.82
N CYS A 50 14.44 -11.36 -0.41
CA CYS A 50 13.87 -12.08 -1.55
C CYS A 50 14.80 -12.15 -2.77
N GLY A 51 16.04 -11.66 -2.64
CA GLY A 51 17.04 -11.73 -3.70
C GLY A 51 18.13 -10.68 -3.55
N THR A 52 18.86 -10.48 -4.64
CA THR A 52 19.92 -9.46 -4.75
C THR A 52 19.85 -8.76 -6.10
N ARG A 53 20.35 -7.54 -6.15
CA ARG A 53 20.58 -6.81 -7.41
C ARG A 53 21.94 -6.12 -7.33
N GLY A 54 22.95 -6.73 -7.96
CA GLY A 54 24.34 -6.34 -7.74
C GLY A 54 24.72 -6.61 -6.30
N ASP A 55 25.31 -5.62 -5.64
CA ASP A 55 25.75 -5.71 -4.24
C ASP A 55 24.65 -5.38 -3.22
N ARG A 56 23.46 -4.95 -3.69
CA ARG A 56 22.35 -4.59 -2.81
C ARG A 56 21.40 -5.75 -2.59
N LEU A 57 20.87 -5.84 -1.37
CA LEU A 57 19.86 -6.83 -1.03
C LEU A 57 18.48 -6.36 -1.53
N LYS A 58 17.78 -7.28 -2.19
CA LYS A 58 16.38 -7.10 -2.55
C LYS A 58 15.54 -7.61 -1.38
N MET A 59 14.75 -6.72 -0.80
CA MET A 59 13.87 -7.01 0.31
C MET A 59 12.41 -6.84 -0.10
N CYS A 60 11.54 -7.71 0.38
CA CYS A 60 10.11 -7.68 0.06
C CYS A 60 9.25 -7.83 1.32
N ILE A 61 7.97 -7.52 1.18
CA ILE A 61 6.97 -7.73 2.23
C ILE A 61 6.81 -9.25 2.45
N PRO A 62 6.98 -9.76 3.70
CA PRO A 62 7.03 -11.20 3.95
C PRO A 62 5.70 -11.92 3.76
N ASN A 63 4.58 -11.27 4.03
CA ASN A 63 3.25 -11.87 3.96
C ASN A 63 2.13 -10.81 3.90
N ASN A 64 0.88 -11.26 3.72
CA ASN A 64 -0.27 -10.39 3.62
C ASN A 64 -0.58 -9.62 4.92
N CYS A 65 -0.34 -10.21 6.10
CA CYS A 65 -0.57 -9.52 7.36
C CYS A 65 0.32 -8.28 7.49
N VAL A 66 1.61 -8.40 7.13
CA VAL A 66 2.53 -7.26 7.12
C VAL A 66 2.16 -6.26 6.02
N ARG A 67 1.68 -6.73 4.87
CA ARG A 67 1.17 -5.85 3.81
C ARG A 67 0.00 -4.99 4.30
N GLU A 68 -0.95 -5.59 4.98
CA GLU A 68 -2.09 -4.87 5.57
C GLU A 68 -1.65 -3.84 6.62
N GLN A 69 -0.60 -4.13 7.40
CA GLN A 69 -0.01 -3.17 8.34
C GLN A 69 0.57 -1.94 7.61
N TYR A 70 1.32 -2.13 6.52
CA TYR A 70 1.82 -1.01 5.71
C TYR A 70 0.68 -0.17 5.15
N LEU A 71 -0.34 -0.81 4.59
CA LEU A 71 -1.49 -0.10 4.01
C LEU A 71 -2.33 0.60 5.08
N GLY A 72 -2.50 0.00 6.26
CA GLY A 72 -3.14 0.61 7.42
C GLY A 72 -2.39 1.85 7.89
N PHE A 73 -1.07 1.74 8.04
CA PHE A 73 -0.21 2.87 8.42
C PHE A 73 -0.29 4.02 7.43
N LEU A 74 -0.25 3.75 6.12
CA LEU A 74 -0.40 4.78 5.09
C LEU A 74 -1.78 5.44 5.14
N ARG A 75 -2.83 4.66 5.32
CA ARG A 75 -4.19 5.20 5.46
C ARG A 75 -4.29 6.14 6.66
N ASP A 76 -3.76 5.75 7.81
CA ASP A 76 -3.76 6.59 9.02
C ASP A 76 -2.95 7.88 8.80
N TYR A 77 -1.82 7.81 8.10
CA TYR A 77 -1.03 8.97 7.73
C TYR A 77 -1.82 9.94 6.82
N TYR A 78 -2.46 9.43 5.76
CA TYR A 78 -3.27 10.26 4.87
C TYR A 78 -4.51 10.82 5.58
N GLN A 79 -5.08 10.10 6.54
CA GLN A 79 -6.20 10.57 7.35
C GLN A 79 -5.83 11.75 8.27
N GLN A 80 -4.56 11.90 8.67
CA GLN A 80 -4.10 13.08 9.41
C GLN A 80 -4.09 14.33 8.52
N ALA A 81 -3.78 14.16 7.23
CA ALA A 81 -3.80 15.26 6.27
C ALA A 81 -5.23 15.60 5.80
N HIS A 82 -6.12 14.59 5.77
CA HIS A 82 -7.49 14.74 5.27
C HIS A 82 -8.42 13.64 5.82
N THR A 83 -9.51 14.06 6.44
CA THR A 83 -10.49 13.12 6.99
C THR A 83 -11.49 12.67 5.93
N LEU A 84 -11.29 11.46 5.39
CA LEU A 84 -12.31 10.74 4.63
C LEU A 84 -13.24 9.98 5.57
N ASN A 85 -14.54 9.96 5.28
CA ASN A 85 -15.48 9.13 6.01
C ASN A 85 -15.26 7.65 5.68
N LEU A 86 -14.50 6.95 6.53
CA LEU A 86 -14.14 5.55 6.31
C LEU A 86 -15.36 4.61 6.34
N SER A 87 -16.41 4.93 7.12
CA SER A 87 -17.64 4.13 7.14
C SER A 87 -18.35 4.20 5.79
N HIS A 88 -18.49 5.41 5.25
CA HIS A 88 -19.08 5.59 3.92
C HIS A 88 -18.24 4.91 2.81
N LEU A 89 -16.91 4.98 2.92
CA LEU A 89 -16.04 4.28 1.96
C LEU A 89 -16.18 2.75 2.04
N LYS A 90 -16.43 2.20 3.26
CA LYS A 90 -16.74 0.78 3.41
C LYS A 90 -18.04 0.39 2.71
N ASP A 91 -19.10 1.17 2.90
CA ASP A 91 -20.37 0.93 2.20
C ASP A 91 -20.17 0.94 0.68
N LEU A 92 -19.40 1.91 0.15
CA LEU A 92 -19.11 2.01 -1.28
C LEU A 92 -18.24 0.86 -1.80
N ILE A 93 -17.30 0.34 -1.02
CA ILE A 93 -16.49 -0.81 -1.45
C ILE A 93 -17.29 -2.11 -1.35
N ASP A 94 -18.26 -2.20 -0.44
CA ASP A 94 -19.21 -3.31 -0.37
C ASP A 94 -20.09 -3.31 -1.63
N ASP A 95 -20.71 -2.19 -2.00
CA ASP A 95 -21.47 -2.03 -3.25
C ASP A 95 -20.62 -2.37 -4.49
N PHE A 96 -19.34 -1.99 -4.48
CA PHE A 96 -18.40 -2.35 -5.53
C PHE A 96 -18.15 -3.85 -5.59
N ALA A 97 -17.91 -4.49 -4.44
CA ALA A 97 -17.56 -5.91 -4.38
C ALA A 97 -18.74 -6.83 -4.69
N PHE A 98 -19.96 -6.49 -4.24
CA PHE A 98 -21.12 -7.36 -4.33
C PHE A 98 -22.05 -7.03 -5.52
N ASP A 99 -22.15 -5.75 -5.87
CA ASP A 99 -23.10 -5.27 -6.90
C ASP A 99 -22.40 -4.75 -8.16
N GLY A 100 -21.05 -4.67 -8.15
CA GLY A 100 -20.25 -4.18 -9.28
C GLY A 100 -20.28 -2.66 -9.44
N HIS A 101 -20.79 -1.92 -8.46
CA HIS A 101 -20.93 -0.45 -8.50
C HIS A 101 -19.59 0.23 -8.13
N TRP A 102 -18.57 0.10 -8.97
CA TRP A 102 -17.22 0.61 -8.72
C TRP A 102 -17.12 2.15 -8.77
N LYS A 103 -17.94 2.81 -9.57
CA LYS A 103 -17.79 4.23 -9.90
C LYS A 103 -17.91 5.16 -8.68
N PRO A 104 -18.90 5.05 -7.77
CA PRO A 104 -19.04 5.93 -6.62
C PRO A 104 -17.81 5.88 -5.67
N PHE A 105 -17.21 4.70 -5.49
CA PHE A 105 -16.01 4.54 -4.69
C PHE A 105 -14.84 5.34 -5.26
N PHE A 106 -14.53 5.15 -6.54
CA PHE A 106 -13.41 5.85 -7.18
C PHE A 106 -13.66 7.35 -7.34
N GLU A 107 -14.89 7.78 -7.60
CA GLU A 107 -15.25 9.20 -7.65
C GLU A 107 -15.07 9.88 -6.30
N THR A 108 -15.40 9.21 -5.20
CA THR A 108 -15.23 9.74 -3.85
C THR A 108 -13.74 9.94 -3.51
N ILE A 109 -12.91 8.95 -3.82
CA ILE A 109 -11.45 9.06 -3.62
C ILE A 109 -10.85 10.14 -4.54
N ALA A 110 -11.22 10.16 -5.81
CA ALA A 110 -10.73 11.16 -6.78
C ALA A 110 -11.14 12.59 -6.40
N ARG A 111 -12.33 12.77 -5.83
CA ARG A 111 -12.80 14.07 -5.31
C ARG A 111 -11.94 14.49 -4.12
N ALA A 112 -11.75 13.62 -3.13
CA ALA A 112 -10.92 13.91 -1.98
C ALA A 112 -9.49 14.30 -2.39
N TYR A 113 -8.89 13.60 -3.33
CA TYR A 113 -7.59 13.93 -3.89
C TYR A 113 -7.57 15.31 -4.58
N ARG A 114 -8.59 15.64 -5.36
CA ARG A 114 -8.66 16.92 -6.07
C ARG A 114 -8.91 18.12 -5.17
N GLU A 115 -9.76 17.96 -4.16
CA GLU A 115 -10.20 19.04 -3.28
C GLU A 115 -9.22 19.35 -2.17
N ASN A 116 -8.28 18.44 -1.90
CA ASN A 116 -7.33 18.58 -0.80
C ASN A 116 -5.91 18.82 -1.31
N SER A 117 -5.44 20.07 -1.19
CA SER A 117 -4.06 20.44 -1.56
C SER A 117 -3.03 19.69 -0.74
N SER A 118 -3.30 19.45 0.56
CA SER A 118 -2.38 18.73 1.45
C SER A 118 -2.16 17.29 1.00
N ILE A 119 -3.19 16.61 0.48
CA ILE A 119 -3.04 15.27 -0.11
C ILE A 119 -2.21 15.36 -1.39
N ARG A 120 -2.47 16.33 -2.26
CA ARG A 120 -1.70 16.51 -3.49
C ARG A 120 -0.24 16.84 -3.22
N ASP A 121 0.01 17.65 -2.21
CA ASP A 121 1.37 18.01 -1.79
C ASP A 121 2.12 16.83 -1.16
N ALA A 122 1.40 15.94 -0.46
CA ALA A 122 1.94 14.71 0.10
C ALA A 122 2.16 13.62 -0.96
N ILE A 123 1.36 13.62 -2.04
CA ILE A 123 1.41 12.63 -3.12
C ILE A 123 2.18 13.20 -4.30
N GLU A 124 3.49 13.21 -4.20
CA GLU A 124 4.38 13.53 -5.33
C GLU A 124 4.66 12.29 -6.18
N GLY A 125 4.09 12.28 -7.41
CA GLY A 125 4.37 11.27 -8.42
C GLY A 125 3.44 10.05 -8.38
N GLU A 126 3.55 9.26 -9.43
CA GLU A 126 2.71 8.09 -9.71
C GLU A 126 2.74 7.02 -8.61
N ARG A 127 3.91 6.78 -8.02
CA ARG A 127 4.09 5.80 -6.94
C ARG A 127 3.29 6.13 -5.70
N ASN A 128 3.29 7.39 -5.32
CA ASN A 128 2.58 7.83 -4.12
C ASN A 128 1.07 7.75 -4.34
N LEU A 129 0.60 8.06 -5.57
CA LEU A 129 -0.79 7.86 -5.96
C LEU A 129 -1.19 6.38 -5.92
N GLN A 130 -0.32 5.48 -6.37
CA GLN A 130 -0.56 4.04 -6.26
C GLN A 130 -0.65 3.60 -4.79
N GLY A 131 0.25 4.07 -3.93
CA GLY A 131 0.21 3.81 -2.48
C GLY A 131 -1.08 4.31 -1.83
N PHE A 132 -1.50 5.53 -2.18
CA PHE A 132 -2.75 6.14 -1.73
C PHE A 132 -3.97 5.31 -2.13
N LEU A 133 -4.11 4.97 -3.40
CA LEU A 133 -5.22 4.15 -3.89
C LEU A 133 -5.25 2.76 -3.23
N LYS A 134 -4.11 2.10 -3.08
CA LYS A 134 -3.99 0.81 -2.39
C LYS A 134 -4.43 0.90 -0.92
N ALA A 135 -4.02 1.95 -0.21
CA ALA A 135 -4.38 2.13 1.20
C ALA A 135 -5.91 2.19 1.39
N TYR A 136 -6.63 2.80 0.45
CA TYR A 136 -8.09 2.89 0.51
C TYR A 136 -8.80 1.67 -0.09
N LEU A 137 -8.26 1.01 -1.10
CA LEU A 137 -8.78 -0.26 -1.60
C LEU A 137 -8.65 -1.39 -0.56
N ALA A 138 -7.65 -1.33 0.31
CA ALA A 138 -7.45 -2.27 1.41
C ALA A 138 -8.31 -1.98 2.66
N ILE A 139 -9.29 -1.07 2.59
CA ILE A 139 -10.22 -0.80 3.69
C ILE A 139 -11.12 -2.00 4.00
N ALA A 140 -11.36 -2.83 3.00
CA ALA A 140 -12.01 -4.12 3.11
C ALA A 140 -11.12 -5.21 2.47
N SER A 141 -11.13 -6.41 3.04
CA SER A 141 -10.28 -7.53 2.61
C SER A 141 -10.82 -8.29 1.40
N TYR A 142 -11.68 -7.68 0.59
CA TYR A 142 -12.30 -8.33 -0.57
C TYR A 142 -11.34 -8.52 -1.73
N TYR A 143 -10.38 -7.61 -1.88
CA TYR A 143 -9.46 -7.58 -3.01
C TYR A 143 -8.00 -7.68 -2.58
N LEU A 144 -7.23 -8.47 -3.33
CA LEU A 144 -5.78 -8.44 -3.28
C LEU A 144 -5.31 -7.40 -4.32
N VAL A 145 -4.95 -6.20 -3.87
CA VAL A 145 -4.52 -5.14 -4.78
C VAL A 145 -3.13 -5.45 -5.32
N GLN A 146 -3.03 -5.80 -6.60
CA GLN A 146 -1.77 -6.02 -7.30
C GLN A 146 -1.51 -4.88 -8.29
N PRO A 147 -0.39 -4.15 -8.16
CA PRO A 147 -0.01 -3.12 -9.12
C PRO A 147 0.73 -3.73 -10.31
N GLU A 148 0.68 -3.03 -11.43
CA GLU A 148 1.52 -3.24 -12.60
C GLU A 148 1.60 -4.72 -13.04
N LEU A 149 0.44 -5.36 -13.20
CA LEU A 149 0.40 -6.71 -13.75
C LEU A 149 0.68 -6.66 -15.26
N GLU A 150 1.75 -7.32 -15.69
CA GLU A 150 2.04 -7.51 -17.10
C GLU A 150 1.01 -8.46 -17.73
N MET A 151 0.37 -8.02 -18.77
CA MET A 151 -0.62 -8.78 -19.54
C MET A 151 -0.14 -8.93 -20.99
N ASN A 152 -0.75 -9.84 -21.76
CA ASN A 152 -0.33 -10.16 -23.14
C ASN A 152 -0.28 -8.96 -24.10
N TYR A 153 -0.93 -7.85 -23.79
CA TYR A 153 -1.02 -6.64 -24.63
C TYR A 153 -0.64 -5.35 -23.92
N GLY A 154 0.00 -5.41 -22.74
CA GLY A 154 0.43 -4.23 -21.97
C GLY A 154 0.39 -4.44 -20.46
N TYR A 155 0.48 -3.34 -19.72
CA TYR A 155 0.46 -3.35 -18.28
C TYR A 155 -0.91 -2.93 -17.77
N CYS A 156 -1.38 -3.60 -16.71
CA CYS A 156 -2.55 -3.20 -15.97
C CYS A 156 -2.10 -2.46 -14.70
N ASP A 157 -2.48 -1.19 -14.55
CA ASP A 157 -2.07 -0.35 -13.41
C ASP A 157 -2.54 -0.91 -12.06
N PHE A 158 -3.76 -1.46 -12.04
CA PHE A 158 -4.34 -2.12 -10.88
C PHE A 158 -5.10 -3.37 -11.28
N PHE A 159 -4.70 -4.50 -10.74
CA PHE A 159 -5.43 -5.74 -10.81
C PHE A 159 -6.03 -6.05 -9.44
N LEU A 160 -7.34 -6.29 -9.37
CA LEU A 160 -8.10 -6.51 -8.14
C LEU A 160 -8.68 -7.93 -8.12
N PRO A 161 -7.87 -8.97 -7.91
CA PRO A 161 -8.40 -10.31 -7.76
C PRO A 161 -9.21 -10.42 -6.47
N VAL A 162 -10.34 -11.10 -6.54
CA VAL A 162 -11.19 -11.37 -5.36
C VAL A 162 -10.44 -12.31 -4.42
N SER A 163 -10.43 -11.99 -3.13
CA SER A 163 -9.82 -12.84 -2.12
C SER A 163 -10.58 -14.17 -2.00
N TYR A 164 -9.87 -15.30 -2.05
CA TYR A 164 -10.47 -16.65 -1.96
C TYR A 164 -11.28 -16.90 -0.68
N THR A 165 -11.00 -16.18 0.40
CA THR A 165 -11.78 -16.27 1.64
C THR A 165 -13.20 -15.76 1.47
N HIS A 166 -13.43 -14.87 0.51
CA HIS A 166 -14.75 -14.30 0.23
C HIS A 166 -15.60 -15.20 -0.65
N LEU A 167 -15.01 -15.91 -1.63
CA LEU A 167 -15.73 -16.85 -2.50
C LEU A 167 -16.36 -18.02 -1.72
N ARG A 168 -15.71 -18.50 -0.64
CA ARG A 168 -16.27 -19.58 0.18
C ARG A 168 -17.54 -19.19 0.94
N ALA A 169 -17.71 -17.92 1.31
CA ALA A 169 -18.91 -17.46 2.00
C ALA A 169 -20.17 -17.46 1.09
N HIS A 170 -19.98 -17.24 -0.22
CA HIS A 170 -21.08 -17.25 -1.20
C HIS A 170 -21.49 -18.66 -1.66
N GLU A 171 -20.56 -19.62 -1.69
CA GLU A 171 -20.86 -21.00 -2.10
C GLU A 171 -21.61 -21.81 -1.02
N THR A 172 -21.52 -21.42 0.24
CA THR A 172 -22.19 -22.11 1.35
C THR A 172 -23.63 -21.66 1.60
N LEU A 173 -24.13 -20.66 0.87
CA LEU A 173 -25.50 -20.12 0.99
C LEU A 173 -26.42 -20.48 -0.19
N ARG A 174 -26.05 -21.48 -1.01
CA ARG A 174 -26.92 -22.08 -2.06
C ARG A 174 -27.34 -23.50 -1.72
#